data_f36501b8e8271f63d999bdcaded2c25b
#
_entry.id   f36501b8e8271f63d999bdcaded2c25b
#
_cell.length_a   1.000
_cell.length_b   1.000
_cell.length_c   1.000
_cell.angle_alpha   90.00
_cell.angle_beta   90.00
_cell.angle_gamma   90.00
#
_symmetry.space_group_name_H-M   'P 1'
#
loop_
_entity.id
_entity.type
_entity.pdbx_description
1 polymer ?
#
loop_
_entity_poly.entity_id
_entity_poly.type
_entity_poly.pdbx_seq_one_letter_code
_entity_poly.pdbx_strand_id
1 'polypeptide(L)'
;ITSIAIAGNNATVDVTLAETAYPGVPNSGALTVEDWVLSIPDTNSTAKLGSATPTSISKSGNTYTLGLNIQGTPDGNETLVVNPAANSIYDALDNISSTNQTNNSAKLKDKTPATVQSISVAANNATIAVTMSEPVFNASNGSGALEKSDFAFTLSGGSAVLVNAAPTSIAASGNVYTLGINLSGTPNGAEVVGVTPVATSIFDAVGNVSVTEQSGNTANLKDKASPIFSALDLANNNGTIAVTFSEPIFSKSDGTGALDSLDFTFSLAGEGATLSQANPTTVAKSGNVYTLGIGLD
;
A
#
# COMPACT_ATOMS: atom_id res chain seq x y z
N ILE A 1 -40.50 -4.93 7.95
CA ILE A 1 -39.57 -3.77 7.94
C ILE A 1 -39.83 -2.95 6.69
N THR A 2 -39.94 -1.63 6.83
CA THR A 2 -40.10 -0.70 5.70
C THR A 2 -38.78 -0.06 5.27
N SER A 3 -37.88 0.17 6.22
CA SER A 3 -36.53 0.70 5.94
C SER A 3 -35.59 0.44 7.11
N ILE A 4 -34.28 0.46 6.82
CA ILE A 4 -33.23 0.56 7.82
C ILE A 4 -32.22 1.64 7.44
N ALA A 5 -31.61 2.27 8.45
CA ALA A 5 -30.57 3.28 8.26
C ALA A 5 -29.48 3.10 9.31
N ILE A 6 -28.23 2.99 8.86
CA ILE A 6 -27.07 2.85 9.73
C ILE A 6 -26.52 4.23 10.09
N ALA A 7 -26.26 4.46 11.38
CA ALA A 7 -25.64 5.68 11.87
C ALA A 7 -24.23 5.87 11.26
N GLY A 8 -23.80 7.13 11.10
CA GLY A 8 -22.51 7.46 10.49
C GLY A 8 -21.27 6.84 11.17
N ASN A 9 -21.37 6.50 12.46
CA ASN A 9 -20.32 5.85 13.25
C ASN A 9 -20.46 4.32 13.36
N ASN A 10 -21.46 3.71 12.67
CA ASN A 10 -21.81 2.29 12.75
C ASN A 10 -22.17 1.79 14.17
N ALA A 11 -22.49 2.68 15.10
CA ALA A 11 -22.84 2.28 16.46
C ALA A 11 -24.28 1.79 16.59
N THR A 12 -25.17 2.25 15.71
CA THR A 12 -26.60 1.92 15.73
C THR A 12 -27.17 1.75 14.33
N VAL A 13 -28.31 1.03 14.26
CA VAL A 13 -29.17 0.95 13.08
C VAL A 13 -30.59 1.32 13.47
N ASP A 14 -31.21 2.22 12.73
CA ASP A 14 -32.62 2.53 12.84
C ASP A 14 -33.41 1.56 11.95
N VAL A 15 -34.41 0.91 12.52
CA VAL A 15 -35.30 -0.02 11.85
C VAL A 15 -36.73 0.52 11.94
N THR A 16 -37.36 0.84 10.82
CA THR A 16 -38.73 1.31 10.77
C THR A 16 -39.67 0.18 10.39
N LEU A 17 -40.68 -0.03 11.20
CA LEU A 17 -41.76 -1.00 10.92
C LEU A 17 -42.96 -0.31 10.26
N ALA A 18 -43.74 -1.09 9.50
CA ALA A 18 -44.94 -0.59 8.85
C ALA A 18 -46.01 -0.11 9.86
N GLU A 19 -46.03 -0.73 11.03
CA GLU A 19 -47.04 -0.53 12.06
C GLU A 19 -46.48 -0.73 13.47
N THR A 20 -47.28 -0.48 14.48
CA THR A 20 -46.91 -0.73 15.87
C THR A 20 -46.76 -2.23 16.12
N ALA A 21 -45.70 -2.61 16.82
CA ALA A 21 -45.35 -3.98 17.10
C ALA A 21 -45.25 -4.29 18.58
N TYR A 22 -45.51 -5.54 18.96
CA TYR A 22 -45.59 -6.07 20.33
C TYR A 22 -44.74 -7.36 20.45
N PRO A 23 -44.22 -7.71 21.66
CA PRO A 23 -43.40 -8.92 21.84
C PRO A 23 -44.21 -10.20 22.05
N GLY A 24 -45.54 -10.14 22.08
CA GLY A 24 -46.37 -11.34 22.30
C GLY A 24 -47.84 -11.03 22.34
N VAL A 25 -48.61 -12.06 22.69
CA VAL A 25 -50.08 -12.04 22.83
C VAL A 25 -50.41 -12.20 24.33
N PRO A 26 -51.31 -11.36 24.93
CA PRO A 26 -51.98 -10.19 24.34
C PRO A 26 -51.02 -9.04 24.03
N ASN A 27 -51.40 -8.18 23.07
CA ASN A 27 -50.61 -7.05 22.54
C ASN A 27 -50.21 -6.04 23.61
N SER A 28 -49.24 -6.39 24.44
CA SER A 28 -48.75 -5.58 25.54
C SER A 28 -47.24 -5.73 25.69
N GLY A 29 -46.59 -4.72 26.25
CA GLY A 29 -45.16 -4.69 26.43
C GLY A 29 -44.41 -3.96 25.31
N ALA A 30 -43.13 -3.77 25.51
CA ALA A 30 -42.23 -3.17 24.56
C ALA A 30 -41.28 -4.24 24.00
N LEU A 31 -40.91 -4.16 22.73
CA LEU A 31 -39.86 -5.00 22.16
C LEU A 31 -38.55 -4.79 22.89
N THR A 32 -37.82 -5.86 23.04
CA THR A 32 -36.50 -5.95 23.68
C THR A 32 -35.40 -6.27 22.63
N VAL A 33 -34.17 -6.36 23.04
CA VAL A 33 -33.06 -6.69 22.13
C VAL A 33 -33.16 -8.13 21.61
N GLU A 34 -33.76 -9.03 22.38
CA GLU A 34 -33.96 -10.44 22.03
C GLU A 34 -34.96 -10.68 20.88
N ASP A 35 -35.81 -9.67 20.60
CA ASP A 35 -36.78 -9.74 19.51
C ASP A 35 -36.17 -9.52 18.12
N TRP A 36 -34.87 -9.26 18.07
CA TRP A 36 -34.14 -8.94 16.83
C TRP A 36 -32.94 -9.83 16.62
N VAL A 37 -32.65 -10.16 15.35
CA VAL A 37 -31.45 -10.89 14.92
C VAL A 37 -30.69 -10.07 13.90
N LEU A 38 -29.42 -9.82 14.19
CA LEU A 38 -28.48 -9.13 13.32
C LEU A 38 -27.56 -10.14 12.65
N SER A 39 -27.20 -9.90 11.40
CA SER A 39 -26.18 -10.69 10.71
C SER A 39 -25.38 -9.85 9.71
N ILE A 40 -24.14 -10.23 9.47
CA ILE A 40 -23.30 -9.82 8.35
C ILE A 40 -22.93 -11.12 7.65
N PRO A 41 -23.60 -11.47 6.54
CA PRO A 41 -23.47 -12.80 5.93
C PRO A 41 -22.17 -13.02 5.17
N ASP A 42 -21.44 -11.96 4.80
CA ASP A 42 -20.16 -12.08 4.11
C ASP A 42 -19.06 -12.55 5.08
N THR A 43 -18.47 -13.71 4.79
CA THR A 43 -17.41 -14.32 5.60
C THR A 43 -16.04 -13.69 5.38
N ASN A 44 -15.85 -12.93 4.28
CA ASN A 44 -14.61 -12.24 3.93
C ASN A 44 -14.58 -10.77 4.36
N SER A 45 -15.62 -10.32 5.09
CA SER A 45 -15.72 -8.93 5.53
C SER A 45 -14.60 -8.54 6.50
N THR A 46 -14.14 -7.28 6.39
CA THR A 46 -13.15 -6.67 7.27
C THR A 46 -13.71 -6.37 8.67
N ALA A 47 -15.04 -6.26 8.78
CA ALA A 47 -15.75 -6.11 10.03
C ALA A 47 -16.82 -7.19 10.23
N LYS A 48 -17.06 -7.55 11.49
CA LYS A 48 -18.01 -8.60 11.91
C LYS A 48 -18.85 -8.10 13.08
N LEU A 49 -20.00 -8.78 13.31
CA LEU A 49 -20.76 -8.59 14.52
C LEU A 49 -20.14 -9.38 15.69
N GLY A 50 -19.93 -8.73 16.81
CA GLY A 50 -19.55 -9.39 18.08
C GLY A 50 -20.74 -10.11 18.74
N SER A 51 -21.99 -9.78 18.36
CA SER A 51 -23.21 -10.41 18.80
C SER A 51 -24.27 -10.32 17.71
N ALA A 52 -25.03 -11.39 17.51
CA ALA A 52 -26.23 -11.40 16.66
C ALA A 52 -27.42 -10.71 17.32
N THR A 53 -27.39 -10.46 18.64
CA THR A 53 -28.40 -9.71 19.38
C THR A 53 -27.94 -8.27 19.52
N PRO A 54 -28.78 -7.25 19.28
CA PRO A 54 -28.45 -5.85 19.53
C PRO A 54 -27.98 -5.59 20.96
N THR A 55 -27.08 -4.64 21.13
CA THR A 55 -26.58 -4.27 22.48
C THR A 55 -27.50 -3.34 23.23
N SER A 56 -28.40 -2.66 22.55
CA SER A 56 -29.41 -1.75 23.12
C SER A 56 -30.57 -1.61 22.14
N ILE A 57 -31.69 -1.14 22.69
CA ILE A 57 -32.90 -0.81 21.93
C ILE A 57 -33.53 0.48 22.50
N SER A 58 -33.96 1.35 21.62
CA SER A 58 -34.87 2.46 21.95
C SER A 58 -35.92 2.62 20.84
N LYS A 59 -37.04 3.28 21.15
CA LYS A 59 -38.19 3.40 20.24
C LYS A 59 -38.64 4.85 20.13
N SER A 60 -38.92 5.29 18.91
CA SER A 60 -39.62 6.53 18.61
C SER A 60 -40.62 6.30 17.47
N GLY A 61 -41.93 6.37 17.82
CA GLY A 61 -42.98 5.98 16.86
C GLY A 61 -42.84 4.48 16.48
N ASN A 62 -42.75 4.19 15.16
CA ASN A 62 -42.51 2.85 14.63
C ASN A 62 -41.06 2.59 14.31
N THR A 63 -40.14 3.48 14.68
CA THR A 63 -38.71 3.32 14.47
C THR A 63 -38.03 2.82 15.73
N TYR A 64 -37.27 1.75 15.62
CA TYR A 64 -36.45 1.14 16.66
C TYR A 64 -34.97 1.41 16.34
N THR A 65 -34.27 2.06 17.29
CA THR A 65 -32.81 2.24 17.18
C THR A 65 -32.14 1.10 17.94
N LEU A 66 -31.43 0.25 17.23
CA LEU A 66 -30.76 -0.95 17.73
C LEU A 66 -29.25 -0.70 17.82
N GLY A 67 -28.64 -0.99 18.98
CA GLY A 67 -27.20 -0.89 19.19
C GLY A 67 -26.44 -2.01 18.47
N LEU A 68 -25.34 -1.67 17.83
CA LEU A 68 -24.48 -2.59 17.12
C LEU A 68 -23.17 -2.81 17.90
N ASN A 69 -22.65 -4.05 17.86
CA ASN A 69 -21.30 -4.38 18.32
C ASN A 69 -20.49 -4.81 17.12
N ILE A 70 -19.89 -3.83 16.42
CA ILE A 70 -19.03 -4.08 15.26
C ILE A 70 -17.61 -4.31 15.76
N GLN A 71 -16.99 -5.40 15.33
CA GLN A 71 -15.59 -5.77 15.56
C GLN A 71 -14.82 -5.68 14.22
N GLY A 72 -13.60 -5.15 14.26
CA GLY A 72 -12.83 -4.80 13.07
C GLY A 72 -13.18 -3.41 12.55
N THR A 73 -12.62 -3.07 11.40
CA THR A 73 -12.82 -1.77 10.75
C THR A 73 -13.60 -1.98 9.46
N PRO A 74 -14.85 -1.48 9.37
CA PRO A 74 -15.64 -1.59 8.14
C PRO A 74 -14.98 -0.86 6.96
N ASP A 75 -15.00 -1.51 5.79
CA ASP A 75 -14.55 -0.94 4.51
C ASP A 75 -15.70 -0.50 3.60
N GLY A 76 -16.96 -0.49 4.13
CA GLY A 76 -18.16 -0.11 3.38
C GLY A 76 -18.70 -1.20 2.46
N ASN A 77 -18.08 -2.37 2.40
CA ASN A 77 -18.58 -3.50 1.62
C ASN A 77 -19.49 -4.42 2.43
N GLU A 78 -19.39 -4.37 3.75
CA GLU A 78 -20.20 -5.19 4.65
C GLU A 78 -21.68 -4.80 4.58
N THR A 79 -22.54 -5.81 4.46
CA THR A 79 -24.00 -5.64 4.49
C THR A 79 -24.55 -6.15 5.82
N LEU A 80 -25.06 -5.23 6.65
CA LEU A 80 -25.83 -5.58 7.83
C LEU A 80 -27.23 -5.99 7.40
N VAL A 81 -27.71 -7.13 7.92
CA VAL A 81 -29.09 -7.61 7.77
C VAL A 81 -29.74 -7.67 9.15
N VAL A 82 -30.95 -7.14 9.25
CA VAL A 82 -31.77 -7.14 10.49
C VAL A 82 -33.05 -7.91 10.25
N ASN A 83 -33.34 -8.89 11.08
CA ASN A 83 -34.58 -9.66 11.03
C ASN A 83 -35.27 -9.67 12.40
N PRO A 84 -36.62 -9.83 12.45
CA PRO A 84 -37.30 -10.27 13.66
C PRO A 84 -36.76 -11.63 14.11
N ALA A 85 -36.60 -11.85 15.40
CA ALA A 85 -36.39 -13.18 15.94
C ALA A 85 -37.66 -14.03 15.74
N ALA A 86 -37.49 -15.35 15.66
CA ALA A 86 -38.65 -16.22 15.42
C ALA A 86 -39.69 -16.13 16.55
N ASN A 87 -40.95 -15.93 16.17
CA ASN A 87 -42.06 -15.87 17.08
C ASN A 87 -41.97 -14.75 18.17
N SER A 88 -41.39 -13.61 17.83
CA SER A 88 -41.08 -12.56 18.84
C SER A 88 -41.74 -11.21 18.56
N ILE A 89 -42.17 -10.94 17.33
CA ILE A 89 -42.79 -9.65 16.98
C ILE A 89 -44.17 -9.87 16.37
N TYR A 90 -45.16 -9.19 16.92
CA TYR A 90 -46.58 -9.31 16.52
C TYR A 90 -47.16 -7.92 16.22
N ASP A 91 -48.18 -7.86 15.34
CA ASP A 91 -49.00 -6.69 15.12
C ASP A 91 -50.15 -6.57 16.15
N ALA A 92 -50.98 -5.54 16.02
CA ALA A 92 -52.12 -5.32 16.91
C ALA A 92 -53.28 -6.36 16.74
N LEU A 93 -53.21 -7.20 15.72
CA LEU A 93 -54.18 -8.26 15.41
C LEU A 93 -53.61 -9.67 15.64
N ASP A 94 -52.54 -9.78 16.41
CA ASP A 94 -51.84 -11.03 16.75
C ASP A 94 -51.17 -11.74 15.55
N ASN A 95 -50.98 -11.07 14.38
CA ASN A 95 -50.24 -11.64 13.30
C ASN A 95 -48.76 -11.57 13.60
N ILE A 96 -48.06 -12.70 13.40
CA ILE A 96 -46.63 -12.80 13.62
C ILE A 96 -45.84 -12.20 12.47
N SER A 97 -44.81 -11.47 12.77
CA SER A 97 -43.87 -10.92 11.78
C SER A 97 -43.07 -12.04 11.13
N SER A 98 -42.93 -11.98 9.82
CA SER A 98 -42.09 -12.92 9.07
C SER A 98 -40.62 -12.69 9.44
N THR A 99 -39.84 -13.76 9.60
CA THR A 99 -38.39 -13.72 9.72
C THR A 99 -37.69 -13.47 8.38
N ASN A 100 -38.41 -13.64 7.27
CA ASN A 100 -37.90 -13.31 5.92
C ASN A 100 -38.44 -11.94 5.51
N GLN A 101 -37.62 -10.93 5.70
CA GLN A 101 -37.93 -9.53 5.44
C GLN A 101 -37.32 -9.05 4.12
N THR A 102 -37.91 -8.00 3.54
CA THR A 102 -37.32 -7.17 2.48
C THR A 102 -37.01 -5.80 3.08
N ASN A 103 -36.17 -4.97 2.45
CA ASN A 103 -35.77 -3.65 2.98
C ASN A 103 -35.11 -3.69 4.38
N ASN A 104 -34.51 -4.82 4.73
CA ASN A 104 -33.94 -5.11 6.04
C ASN A 104 -32.40 -5.16 6.03
N SER A 105 -31.78 -4.67 4.95
CA SER A 105 -30.33 -4.66 4.80
C SER A 105 -29.78 -3.27 4.44
N ALA A 106 -28.61 -2.93 4.94
CA ALA A 106 -27.88 -1.73 4.58
C ALA A 106 -26.37 -1.96 4.72
N LYS A 107 -25.57 -1.25 3.92
CA LYS A 107 -24.10 -1.30 4.02
C LYS A 107 -23.63 -0.52 5.25
N LEU A 108 -22.65 -1.06 5.97
CA LEU A 108 -21.91 -0.32 6.97
C LEU A 108 -21.22 0.90 6.33
N LYS A 109 -20.99 1.92 7.11
CA LYS A 109 -20.22 3.08 6.68
C LYS A 109 -18.75 2.72 6.70
N ASP A 110 -18.06 3.04 5.64
CA ASP A 110 -16.62 2.89 5.55
C ASP A 110 -15.89 3.68 6.65
N LYS A 111 -14.92 3.04 7.29
CA LYS A 111 -14.03 3.56 8.33
C LYS A 111 -12.58 3.23 8.08
N THR A 112 -12.30 2.62 6.92
CA THR A 112 -10.96 2.19 6.53
C THR A 112 -10.30 3.29 5.72
N PRO A 113 -9.22 3.93 6.21
CA PRO A 113 -8.51 4.93 5.45
C PRO A 113 -7.87 4.35 4.19
N ALA A 114 -7.84 5.14 3.12
CA ALA A 114 -7.07 4.82 1.93
C ALA A 114 -5.58 4.69 2.25
N THR A 115 -4.91 3.73 1.63
CA THR A 115 -3.48 3.45 1.81
C THR A 115 -2.73 3.45 0.50
N VAL A 116 -1.40 3.62 0.56
CA VAL A 116 -0.52 3.33 -0.56
C VAL A 116 -0.43 1.82 -0.73
N GLN A 117 -0.97 1.29 -1.80
CA GLN A 117 -0.95 -0.13 -2.12
C GLN A 117 0.40 -0.57 -2.67
N SER A 118 1.00 0.24 -3.53
CA SER A 118 2.31 -0.01 -4.13
C SER A 118 2.91 1.24 -4.73
N ILE A 119 4.23 1.23 -4.91
CA ILE A 119 4.93 2.24 -5.70
C ILE A 119 5.85 1.58 -6.75
N SER A 120 6.10 2.30 -7.83
CA SER A 120 7.00 1.88 -8.91
C SER A 120 7.83 3.06 -9.41
N VAL A 121 9.14 2.87 -9.43
CA VAL A 121 10.09 3.88 -9.91
C VAL A 121 10.33 3.72 -11.41
N ALA A 122 10.22 4.80 -12.16
CA ALA A 122 10.51 4.81 -13.60
C ALA A 122 11.98 4.44 -13.89
N ALA A 123 12.23 3.86 -15.05
CA ALA A 123 13.58 3.41 -15.43
C ALA A 123 14.64 4.52 -15.40
N ASN A 124 14.27 5.77 -15.62
CA ASN A 124 15.14 6.94 -15.57
C ASN A 124 15.19 7.65 -14.21
N ASN A 125 14.53 7.11 -13.18
CA ASN A 125 14.36 7.71 -11.87
C ASN A 125 13.71 9.11 -11.85
N ALA A 126 13.02 9.53 -12.93
CA ALA A 126 12.42 10.86 -13.00
C ALA A 126 11.03 10.94 -12.35
N THR A 127 10.36 9.80 -12.23
CA THR A 127 9.01 9.71 -11.65
C THR A 127 8.81 8.45 -10.83
N ILE A 128 7.83 8.54 -9.90
CA ILE A 128 7.35 7.42 -9.11
C ILE A 128 5.84 7.31 -9.32
N ALA A 129 5.37 6.15 -9.77
CA ALA A 129 3.95 5.85 -9.81
C ALA A 129 3.53 5.29 -8.43
N VAL A 130 2.51 5.89 -7.83
CA VAL A 130 1.91 5.51 -6.55
C VAL A 130 0.51 5.00 -6.81
N THR A 131 0.21 3.76 -6.44
CA THR A 131 -1.13 3.20 -6.52
C THR A 131 -1.78 3.26 -5.14
N MET A 132 -2.91 3.95 -5.05
CA MET A 132 -3.73 4.00 -3.84
C MET A 132 -4.70 2.81 -3.80
N SER A 133 -5.08 2.35 -2.60
CA SER A 133 -6.02 1.24 -2.41
C SER A 133 -7.42 1.53 -2.97
N GLU A 134 -7.79 2.81 -3.05
CA GLU A 134 -9.10 3.31 -3.45
C GLU A 134 -9.01 4.75 -3.99
N PRO A 135 -10.12 5.33 -4.50
CA PRO A 135 -10.16 6.74 -4.88
C PRO A 135 -9.90 7.67 -3.69
N VAL A 136 -9.03 8.67 -3.90
CA VAL A 136 -8.64 9.62 -2.86
C VAL A 136 -8.80 11.07 -3.31
N PHE A 137 -8.96 11.96 -2.33
CA PHE A 137 -9.32 13.36 -2.48
C PHE A 137 -8.50 14.23 -1.51
N ASN A 138 -8.36 15.52 -1.80
CA ASN A 138 -7.69 16.45 -0.88
C ASN A 138 -8.66 17.15 0.09
N ALA A 139 -9.95 16.82 0.05
CA ALA A 139 -10.95 17.34 0.98
C ALA A 139 -11.77 16.21 1.60
N SER A 140 -12.10 16.34 2.89
CA SER A 140 -12.80 15.32 3.70
C SER A 140 -14.25 15.06 3.28
N ASN A 141 -14.78 15.83 2.33
CA ASN A 141 -16.12 15.60 1.77
C ASN A 141 -16.11 14.74 0.49
N GLY A 142 -14.99 14.04 0.19
CA GLY A 142 -14.83 13.21 -1.00
C GLY A 142 -14.72 14.02 -2.29
N SER A 143 -14.17 15.22 -2.25
CA SER A 143 -14.00 16.08 -3.41
C SER A 143 -12.59 16.68 -3.49
N GLY A 144 -12.27 17.28 -4.64
CA GLY A 144 -10.98 17.88 -4.88
C GLY A 144 -9.91 16.89 -5.36
N ALA A 145 -9.06 17.35 -6.27
CA ALA A 145 -7.95 16.57 -6.78
C ALA A 145 -6.73 16.70 -5.86
N LEU A 146 -5.94 15.62 -5.72
CA LEU A 146 -4.69 15.68 -4.99
C LEU A 146 -3.70 16.62 -5.68
N GLU A 147 -2.91 17.30 -4.86
CA GLU A 147 -1.81 18.16 -5.26
C GLU A 147 -0.47 17.52 -4.89
N LYS A 148 0.61 18.02 -5.49
CA LYS A 148 1.96 17.53 -5.18
C LYS A 148 2.36 17.70 -3.73
N SER A 149 1.78 18.69 -3.03
CA SER A 149 1.98 18.94 -1.60
C SER A 149 1.35 17.91 -0.69
N ASP A 150 0.47 17.03 -1.21
CA ASP A 150 -0.21 16.00 -0.43
C ASP A 150 0.67 14.75 -0.22
N PHE A 151 1.82 14.69 -0.91
CA PHE A 151 2.79 13.61 -0.79
C PHE A 151 4.15 14.13 -0.34
N ALA A 152 4.86 13.30 0.41
CA ALA A 152 6.24 13.53 0.78
C ALA A 152 7.12 12.33 0.42
N PHE A 153 8.36 12.62 -0.02
CA PHE A 153 9.38 11.63 -0.28
C PHE A 153 10.35 11.51 0.89
N THR A 154 10.81 10.29 1.13
CA THR A 154 12.02 9.98 1.89
C THR A 154 13.00 9.25 1.00
N LEU A 155 14.31 9.37 1.27
CA LEU A 155 15.34 8.62 0.58
C LEU A 155 16.41 8.21 1.58
N SER A 156 16.84 6.97 1.52
CA SER A 156 17.91 6.44 2.37
C SER A 156 18.82 5.50 1.56
N GLY A 157 20.04 5.34 2.01
CA GLY A 157 21.06 4.52 1.32
C GLY A 157 21.62 5.19 0.07
N GLY A 158 22.56 4.50 -0.59
CA GLY A 158 23.16 4.88 -1.86
C GLY A 158 23.92 6.19 -1.87
N SER A 159 24.11 6.75 -3.06
CA SER A 159 24.91 7.96 -3.32
C SER A 159 24.08 9.17 -3.75
N ALA A 160 22.85 8.96 -4.20
CA ALA A 160 21.95 10.04 -4.57
C ALA A 160 21.20 10.59 -3.34
N VAL A 161 20.82 11.87 -3.40
CA VAL A 161 20.03 12.55 -2.38
C VAL A 161 18.84 13.27 -2.99
N LEU A 162 17.74 13.42 -2.21
CA LEU A 162 16.60 14.22 -2.60
C LEU A 162 16.95 15.70 -2.59
N VAL A 163 16.66 16.42 -3.67
CA VAL A 163 16.74 17.87 -3.70
C VAL A 163 15.58 18.49 -2.92
N ASN A 164 14.39 17.88 -3.01
CA ASN A 164 13.19 18.29 -2.30
C ASN A 164 12.44 17.05 -1.79
N ALA A 165 11.89 17.12 -0.59
CA ALA A 165 11.01 16.07 -0.06
C ALA A 165 9.62 16.07 -0.71
N ALA A 166 9.16 17.19 -1.27
CA ALA A 166 7.89 17.26 -1.99
C ALA A 166 8.08 16.91 -3.47
N PRO A 167 7.10 16.22 -4.11
CA PRO A 167 7.09 16.00 -5.55
C PRO A 167 7.21 17.28 -6.36
N THR A 168 7.88 17.21 -7.52
CA THR A 168 8.00 18.34 -8.46
C THR A 168 6.76 18.49 -9.35
N SER A 169 6.07 17.38 -9.60
CA SER A 169 4.83 17.32 -10.40
C SER A 169 3.92 16.19 -9.91
N ILE A 170 2.67 16.25 -10.28
CA ILE A 170 1.68 15.20 -10.08
C ILE A 170 0.82 15.05 -11.33
N ALA A 171 0.51 13.81 -11.69
CA ALA A 171 -0.49 13.46 -12.69
C ALA A 171 -1.28 12.25 -12.20
N ALA A 172 -2.60 12.23 -12.40
CA ALA A 172 -3.47 11.18 -11.92
C ALA A 172 -4.12 10.41 -13.08
N SER A 173 -4.26 9.10 -12.92
CA SER A 173 -5.02 8.20 -13.79
C SER A 173 -5.70 7.13 -12.93
N GLY A 174 -7.01 7.28 -12.68
CA GLY A 174 -7.69 6.46 -11.67
C GLY A 174 -7.02 6.60 -10.31
N ASN A 175 -6.72 5.47 -9.66
CA ASN A 175 -6.05 5.45 -8.35
C ASN A 175 -4.52 5.53 -8.45
N VAL A 176 -3.95 5.75 -9.64
CA VAL A 176 -2.51 5.84 -9.85
C VAL A 176 -2.08 7.30 -9.98
N TYR A 177 -1.15 7.72 -9.14
CA TYR A 177 -0.57 9.06 -9.11
C TYR A 177 0.90 8.99 -9.54
N THR A 178 1.25 9.65 -10.65
CA THR A 178 2.63 9.76 -11.13
C THR A 178 3.24 11.03 -10.57
N LEU A 179 4.21 10.87 -9.66
CA LEU A 179 4.87 11.95 -8.94
C LEU A 179 6.26 12.19 -9.52
N GLY A 180 6.60 13.44 -9.87
CA GLY A 180 7.96 13.82 -10.28
C GLY A 180 8.90 13.87 -9.07
N ILE A 181 10.09 13.26 -9.20
CA ILE A 181 11.14 13.28 -8.18
C ILE A 181 12.38 14.03 -8.72
N ASN A 182 13.04 14.79 -7.85
CA ASN A 182 14.29 15.49 -8.17
C ASN A 182 15.43 14.97 -7.28
N LEU A 183 16.44 14.43 -7.93
CA LEU A 183 17.61 13.84 -7.28
C LEU A 183 18.87 14.65 -7.61
N SER A 184 19.80 14.72 -6.68
CA SER A 184 21.18 15.17 -6.87
C SER A 184 22.11 13.97 -6.67
N GLY A 185 23.17 13.90 -7.47
CA GLY A 185 24.04 12.72 -7.54
C GLY A 185 23.49 11.65 -8.46
N THR A 186 24.26 10.57 -8.63
CA THR A 186 23.92 9.44 -9.51
C THR A 186 23.47 8.26 -8.66
N PRO A 187 22.21 7.80 -8.78
CA PRO A 187 21.75 6.62 -8.05
C PRO A 187 22.59 5.38 -8.40
N ASN A 188 22.92 4.59 -7.39
CA ASN A 188 23.68 3.34 -7.52
C ASN A 188 22.85 2.08 -7.21
N GLY A 189 21.49 2.23 -7.14
CA GLY A 189 20.58 1.13 -6.89
C GLY A 189 20.44 0.71 -5.42
N ALA A 190 21.27 1.25 -4.53
CA ALA A 190 21.18 1.01 -3.09
C ALA A 190 20.22 1.99 -2.40
N GLU A 191 19.79 3.03 -3.09
CA GLU A 191 18.82 4.00 -2.56
C GLU A 191 17.44 3.37 -2.44
N VAL A 192 16.80 3.56 -1.28
CA VAL A 192 15.40 3.22 -1.03
C VAL A 192 14.60 4.51 -0.92
N VAL A 193 13.72 4.74 -1.89
CA VAL A 193 12.76 5.85 -1.86
C VAL A 193 11.48 5.41 -1.18
N GLY A 194 10.95 6.25 -0.28
CA GLY A 194 9.63 6.11 0.32
C GLY A 194 8.70 7.24 -0.12
N VAL A 195 7.42 6.94 -0.24
CA VAL A 195 6.35 7.91 -0.51
C VAL A 195 5.31 7.82 0.60
N THR A 196 5.00 8.94 1.24
CA THR A 196 4.00 9.00 2.31
C THR A 196 2.98 10.10 2.05
N PRO A 197 1.70 9.89 2.40
CA PRO A 197 0.74 10.99 2.53
C PRO A 197 1.24 12.03 3.53
N VAL A 198 1.05 13.31 3.23
CA VAL A 198 1.23 14.37 4.22
C VAL A 198 0.04 14.30 5.20
N ALA A 199 0.29 14.53 6.48
CA ALA A 199 -0.74 14.42 7.51
C ALA A 199 -1.97 15.28 7.18
N THR A 200 -3.14 14.69 7.25
CA THR A 200 -4.46 15.35 7.03
C THR A 200 -4.66 15.97 5.64
N SER A 201 -3.94 15.52 4.63
CA SER A 201 -4.05 16.06 3.26
C SER A 201 -4.75 15.13 2.27
N ILE A 202 -4.81 13.83 2.56
CA ILE A 202 -5.43 12.83 1.69
C ILE A 202 -6.58 12.14 2.43
N PHE A 203 -7.73 12.09 1.80
CA PHE A 203 -8.96 11.49 2.31
C PHE A 203 -9.55 10.51 1.29
N ASP A 204 -10.26 9.50 1.76
CA ASP A 204 -11.12 8.69 0.91
C ASP A 204 -12.44 9.40 0.54
N ALA A 205 -13.35 8.71 -0.15
CA ALA A 205 -14.62 9.27 -0.60
C ALA A 205 -15.60 9.63 0.52
N VAL A 206 -15.42 9.08 1.72
CA VAL A 206 -16.27 9.32 2.89
C VAL A 206 -15.61 10.15 3.99
N GLY A 207 -14.37 10.58 3.75
CA GLY A 207 -13.64 11.51 4.62
C GLY A 207 -12.75 10.84 5.66
N ASN A 208 -12.45 9.53 5.55
CA ASN A 208 -11.42 8.93 6.38
C ASN A 208 -10.04 9.44 5.92
N VAL A 209 -9.25 9.93 6.85
CA VAL A 209 -7.93 10.49 6.55
C VAL A 209 -6.91 9.38 6.35
N SER A 210 -6.14 9.43 5.27
CA SER A 210 -5.03 8.50 5.01
C SER A 210 -3.96 8.65 6.09
N VAL A 211 -3.48 7.51 6.62
CA VAL A 211 -2.42 7.51 7.63
C VAL A 211 -1.06 7.81 7.00
N THR A 212 -0.15 8.42 7.76
CA THR A 212 1.22 8.72 7.30
C THR A 212 2.12 7.49 7.31
N GLU A 213 1.88 6.55 8.24
CA GLU A 213 2.58 5.27 8.29
C GLU A 213 1.96 4.32 7.27
N GLN A 214 2.75 3.90 6.30
CA GLN A 214 2.32 3.08 5.18
C GLN A 214 3.17 1.81 5.08
N SER A 215 2.60 0.77 4.49
CA SER A 215 3.32 -0.41 4.03
C SER A 215 3.26 -0.48 2.50
N GLY A 216 4.28 -1.07 1.84
CA GLY A 216 4.30 -1.12 0.37
C GLY A 216 4.61 0.20 -0.34
N ASN A 217 5.02 1.22 0.42
CA ASN A 217 5.28 2.58 -0.03
C ASN A 217 6.77 2.88 -0.28
N THR A 218 7.61 1.84 -0.38
CA THR A 218 9.06 1.97 -0.64
C THR A 218 9.49 1.19 -1.87
N ALA A 219 10.51 1.66 -2.57
CA ALA A 219 11.14 0.98 -3.70
C ALA A 219 12.59 1.43 -3.87
N ASN A 220 13.43 0.58 -4.49
CA ASN A 220 14.78 0.98 -4.85
C ASN A 220 14.76 1.88 -6.10
N LEU A 221 15.63 2.89 -6.10
CA LEU A 221 15.97 3.61 -7.32
C LEU A 221 16.67 2.66 -8.30
N LYS A 222 16.57 2.97 -9.59
CA LYS A 222 17.30 2.25 -10.62
C LYS A 222 18.76 2.71 -10.62
N ASP A 223 19.66 1.76 -10.65
CA ASP A 223 21.08 2.02 -10.80
C ASP A 223 21.36 2.82 -12.08
N LYS A 224 22.15 3.88 -11.95
CA LYS A 224 22.64 4.75 -13.02
C LYS A 224 24.13 5.01 -12.88
N ALA A 225 24.75 4.47 -11.83
CA ALA A 225 26.19 4.57 -11.65
C ALA A 225 26.90 3.68 -12.69
N SER A 226 27.99 4.17 -13.20
CA SER A 226 28.88 3.33 -14.00
C SER A 226 29.80 2.53 -13.09
N PRO A 227 30.12 1.27 -13.44
CA PRO A 227 31.08 0.50 -12.68
C PRO A 227 32.45 1.18 -12.67
N ILE A 228 33.09 1.21 -11.51
CA ILE A 228 34.44 1.74 -11.32
C ILE A 228 35.35 0.70 -10.67
N PHE A 229 36.67 0.86 -10.80
CA PHE A 229 37.62 0.12 -9.99
C PHE A 229 37.52 0.58 -8.54
N SER A 230 37.17 -0.32 -7.62
CA SER A 230 37.10 -0.05 -6.18
C SER A 230 38.40 -0.43 -5.46
N ALA A 231 39.18 -1.39 -6.00
CA ALA A 231 40.48 -1.75 -5.49
C ALA A 231 41.36 -2.37 -6.58
N LEU A 232 42.67 -2.21 -6.42
CA LEU A 232 43.71 -2.87 -7.20
C LEU A 232 44.69 -3.53 -6.21
N ASP A 233 45.05 -4.79 -6.42
CA ASP A 233 46.02 -5.52 -5.63
C ASP A 233 47.00 -6.26 -6.52
N LEU A 234 48.27 -5.81 -6.51
CA LEU A 234 49.35 -6.41 -7.30
C LEU A 234 49.99 -7.53 -6.49
N ALA A 235 50.08 -8.72 -7.07
CA ALA A 235 50.74 -9.85 -6.42
C ALA A 235 52.24 -9.59 -6.23
N ASN A 236 52.80 -10.06 -5.10
CA ASN A 236 54.22 -9.86 -4.74
C ASN A 236 55.25 -10.35 -5.79
N ASN A 237 54.84 -11.28 -6.65
CA ASN A 237 55.67 -11.81 -7.75
C ASN A 237 55.50 -11.03 -9.04
N ASN A 238 54.69 -9.95 -9.05
CA ASN A 238 54.30 -9.16 -10.23
C ASN A 238 53.66 -9.97 -11.36
N GLY A 239 53.25 -11.23 -11.12
CA GLY A 239 52.67 -12.09 -12.13
C GLY A 239 51.17 -11.87 -12.37
N THR A 240 50.47 -11.25 -11.42
CA THR A 240 49.04 -10.98 -11.53
C THR A 240 48.64 -9.69 -10.79
N ILE A 241 47.57 -9.05 -11.25
CA ILE A 241 46.88 -8.00 -10.53
C ILE A 241 45.40 -8.34 -10.34
N ALA A 242 44.89 -8.22 -9.12
CA ALA A 242 43.49 -8.34 -8.83
C ALA A 242 42.81 -6.94 -8.93
N VAL A 243 41.79 -6.86 -9.77
CA VAL A 243 41.00 -5.66 -10.02
C VAL A 243 39.60 -5.92 -9.44
N THR A 244 39.20 -5.14 -8.44
CA THR A 244 37.85 -5.22 -7.87
C THR A 244 36.99 -4.11 -8.45
N PHE A 245 35.83 -4.48 -8.99
CA PHE A 245 34.84 -3.50 -9.46
C PHE A 245 33.80 -3.20 -8.38
N SER A 246 33.22 -1.99 -8.43
CA SER A 246 32.16 -1.56 -7.54
C SER A 246 30.90 -2.41 -7.63
N GLU A 247 30.69 -3.05 -8.78
CA GLU A 247 29.49 -3.82 -9.14
C GLU A 247 29.80 -4.92 -10.15
N PRO A 248 28.87 -5.86 -10.43
CA PRO A 248 29.04 -6.84 -11.50
C PRO A 248 29.15 -6.17 -12.87
N ILE A 249 30.12 -6.59 -13.66
CA ILE A 249 30.35 -6.05 -15.00
C ILE A 249 30.23 -7.14 -16.09
N PHE A 250 29.85 -6.68 -17.27
CA PHE A 250 29.54 -7.53 -18.40
C PHE A 250 30.13 -6.93 -19.70
N SER A 251 30.46 -7.79 -20.70
CA SER A 251 30.97 -7.35 -21.99
C SER A 251 29.87 -6.84 -22.94
N LYS A 252 28.57 -6.99 -22.55
CA LYS A 252 27.43 -6.53 -23.35
C LYS A 252 26.52 -5.62 -22.53
N SER A 253 25.88 -4.68 -23.22
CA SER A 253 24.96 -3.69 -22.62
C SER A 253 23.65 -4.27 -22.08
N ASP A 254 23.34 -5.52 -22.40
CA ASP A 254 22.18 -6.25 -21.92
C ASP A 254 22.39 -6.94 -20.54
N GLY A 255 23.58 -6.73 -19.92
CA GLY A 255 23.96 -7.37 -18.67
C GLY A 255 24.39 -8.82 -18.83
N THR A 256 24.83 -9.21 -20.01
CA THR A 256 25.35 -10.56 -20.33
C THR A 256 26.75 -10.52 -20.88
N GLY A 257 27.35 -11.70 -21.03
CA GLY A 257 28.70 -11.86 -21.54
C GLY A 257 29.79 -11.72 -20.47
N ALA A 258 30.79 -12.59 -20.55
CA ALA A 258 31.99 -12.53 -19.70
C ALA A 258 33.01 -11.58 -20.31
N LEU A 259 33.78 -10.92 -19.48
CA LEU A 259 34.98 -10.17 -19.91
C LEU A 259 36.09 -11.13 -20.22
N ASP A 260 36.86 -10.76 -21.23
CA ASP A 260 38.08 -11.47 -21.65
C ASP A 260 39.32 -10.57 -21.62
N SER A 261 40.47 -11.06 -22.14
CA SER A 261 41.71 -10.29 -22.09
C SER A 261 41.70 -9.04 -22.98
N LEU A 262 40.82 -8.95 -23.97
CA LEU A 262 40.72 -7.79 -24.85
C LEU A 262 39.93 -6.62 -24.19
N ASP A 263 39.20 -6.89 -23.14
CA ASP A 263 38.45 -5.86 -22.37
C ASP A 263 39.34 -5.08 -21.39
N PHE A 264 40.62 -5.50 -21.25
CA PHE A 264 41.59 -4.86 -20.33
C PHE A 264 42.86 -4.47 -21.09
N THR A 265 43.45 -3.36 -20.68
CA THR A 265 44.73 -2.91 -21.20
C THR A 265 45.63 -2.46 -20.05
N PHE A 266 46.85 -2.98 -20.01
CA PHE A 266 47.89 -2.55 -19.09
C PHE A 266 48.73 -1.45 -19.69
N SER A 267 49.20 -0.56 -18.84
CA SER A 267 50.32 0.35 -19.11
C SER A 267 51.34 0.24 -18.00
N LEU A 268 52.61 0.19 -18.34
CA LEU A 268 53.72 0.18 -17.40
C LEU A 268 54.61 1.40 -17.68
N ALA A 269 54.86 2.19 -16.63
CA ALA A 269 55.75 3.34 -16.71
C ALA A 269 56.92 3.13 -15.75
N GLY A 270 58.12 3.55 -16.14
CA GLY A 270 59.35 3.42 -15.36
C GLY A 270 60.47 2.78 -16.15
N GLU A 271 61.66 2.60 -15.50
CA GLU A 271 62.82 1.95 -16.08
C GLU A 271 62.97 0.53 -15.51
N GLY A 272 63.37 -0.45 -16.34
CA GLY A 272 63.70 -1.79 -15.92
C GLY A 272 62.89 -2.86 -16.60
N ALA A 273 61.69 -3.16 -16.16
CA ALA A 273 60.78 -4.17 -16.77
C ALA A 273 59.93 -3.57 -17.89
N THR A 274 59.61 -4.36 -18.89
CA THR A 274 58.66 -4.00 -19.95
C THR A 274 57.52 -5.03 -19.99
N LEU A 275 56.34 -4.62 -20.50
CA LEU A 275 55.22 -5.54 -20.73
C LEU A 275 55.49 -6.35 -22.01
N SER A 276 55.39 -7.68 -21.93
CA SER A 276 55.49 -8.54 -23.13
C SER A 276 54.26 -8.35 -24.06
N GLN A 277 53.15 -7.92 -23.48
CA GLN A 277 51.93 -7.56 -24.22
C GLN A 277 51.06 -6.61 -23.39
N ALA A 278 50.24 -5.78 -24.05
CA ALA A 278 49.39 -4.80 -23.39
C ALA A 278 48.14 -5.42 -22.76
N ASN A 279 47.67 -6.57 -23.25
CA ASN A 279 46.51 -7.26 -22.72
C ASN A 279 46.92 -8.31 -21.67
N PRO A 280 46.06 -8.63 -20.70
CA PRO A 280 46.29 -9.72 -19.75
C PRO A 280 46.59 -11.05 -20.43
N THR A 281 47.54 -11.82 -19.89
CA THR A 281 47.84 -13.18 -20.36
C THR A 281 46.75 -14.18 -19.96
N THR A 282 46.07 -13.90 -18.85
CA THR A 282 44.91 -14.67 -18.33
C THR A 282 43.93 -13.75 -17.67
N VAL A 283 42.62 -14.16 -17.65
CA VAL A 283 41.55 -13.49 -16.92
C VAL A 283 40.79 -14.55 -16.10
N ALA A 284 40.74 -14.39 -14.79
CA ALA A 284 39.95 -15.23 -13.90
C ALA A 284 39.00 -14.35 -13.07
N LYS A 285 37.75 -14.79 -12.92
CA LYS A 285 36.69 -14.02 -12.21
C LYS A 285 36.23 -14.73 -10.95
N SER A 286 36.13 -13.98 -9.85
CA SER A 286 35.45 -14.42 -8.60
C SER A 286 34.62 -13.25 -8.05
N GLY A 287 33.31 -13.35 -8.16
CA GLY A 287 32.41 -12.22 -7.82
C GLY A 287 32.72 -10.97 -8.68
N ASN A 288 33.01 -9.84 -8.02
CA ASN A 288 33.40 -8.60 -8.69
C ASN A 288 34.94 -8.45 -8.87
N VAL A 289 35.72 -9.47 -8.49
CA VAL A 289 37.18 -9.45 -8.57
C VAL A 289 37.61 -10.17 -9.84
N TYR A 290 38.43 -9.51 -10.64
CA TYR A 290 39.12 -10.06 -11.83
C TYR A 290 40.60 -10.16 -11.56
N THR A 291 41.14 -11.36 -11.57
CA THR A 291 42.59 -11.61 -11.49
C THR A 291 43.16 -11.68 -12.92
N LEU A 292 43.98 -10.70 -13.24
CA LEU A 292 44.56 -10.50 -14.55
C LEU A 292 46.03 -10.92 -14.55
N GLY A 293 46.44 -11.83 -15.44
CA GLY A 293 47.82 -12.24 -15.59
C GLY A 293 48.66 -11.16 -16.28
N ILE A 294 49.83 -10.86 -15.74
CA ILE A 294 50.78 -9.87 -16.30
C ILE A 294 51.93 -10.64 -16.97
N GLY A 295 52.24 -10.31 -18.22
CA GLY A 295 53.46 -10.75 -18.91
C GLY A 295 54.51 -9.65 -18.80
N LEU A 296 55.71 -9.99 -18.26
CA LEU A 296 56.84 -9.08 -18.14
C LEU A 296 58.03 -9.69 -18.88
N ASP A 297 58.85 -8.84 -19.57
CA ASP A 297 60.12 -9.15 -20.19
C ASP A 297 61.27 -8.56 -19.36
#